data_fd2ee8e52634596a877cb518779f9684
#
_entry.id   fd2ee8e52634596a877cb518779f9684
#
_cell.length_a   1.000
_cell.length_b   1.000
_cell.length_c   1.000
_cell.angle_alpha   90.00
_cell.angle_beta   90.00
_cell.angle_gamma   90.00
#
_symmetry.space_group_name_H-M   'P 1'
#
loop_
_entity.id
_entity.type
_entity.pdbx_description
1 polymer ?
#
loop_
_entity_poly.entity_id
_entity_poly.type
_entity_poly.pdbx_seq_one_letter_code
_entity_poly.pdbx_strand_id
1 'polypeptide(L)'
;MTPEFSRPVRIDTLGGSPRALAIEAGEEERATLARRFGLVAIDALSADMRLSRDGDAVTAAGTLRAEVIQSCVATDAPVPARIEETFTILFRPQPAGGADDEIELGESELDVVFYDGATIDAGEAAAETLSLTLDPWPRSADADAALRAAGIRSEEEARAEEERAKAARSPFATLRKP
;
A
#
# COMPACT_ATOMS: atom_id res chain seq x y z
N MET A 1 -12.87 5.66 -16.23
CA MET A 1 -12.66 6.65 -15.15
C MET A 1 -11.33 7.32 -15.42
N THR A 2 -11.24 8.63 -15.35
CA THR A 2 -9.94 9.33 -15.53
C THR A 2 -9.18 9.20 -14.21
N PRO A 3 -7.92 8.72 -14.22
CA PRO A 3 -7.12 8.65 -13.00
C PRO A 3 -6.93 10.03 -12.36
N GLU A 4 -6.92 10.08 -11.04
CA GLU A 4 -6.78 11.32 -10.26
C GLU A 4 -5.38 11.92 -10.37
N PHE A 5 -4.37 11.04 -10.56
CA PHE A 5 -2.97 11.40 -10.74
C PHE A 5 -2.47 10.76 -12.03
N SER A 6 -2.80 11.36 -13.18
CA SER A 6 -2.45 10.82 -14.51
C SER A 6 -1.18 11.46 -15.07
N ARG A 7 -0.24 10.60 -15.48
CA ARG A 7 1.00 10.99 -16.18
C ARG A 7 1.23 10.07 -17.37
N PRO A 8 0.47 10.26 -18.46
CA PRO A 8 0.52 9.38 -19.61
C PRO A 8 1.86 9.48 -20.34
N VAL A 9 2.45 8.34 -20.62
CA VAL A 9 3.68 8.21 -21.40
C VAL A 9 3.40 7.36 -22.64
N ARG A 10 3.65 7.94 -23.81
CA ARG A 10 3.52 7.22 -25.07
C ARG A 10 4.68 6.25 -25.24
N ILE A 11 4.38 4.99 -25.53
CA ILE A 11 5.35 3.90 -25.67
C ILE A 11 6.27 4.14 -26.88
N ASP A 12 5.74 4.69 -27.96
CA ASP A 12 6.50 5.01 -29.17
C ASP A 12 7.57 6.10 -28.96
N THR A 13 7.45 6.90 -27.88
CA THR A 13 8.47 7.90 -27.49
C THR A 13 9.59 7.31 -26.65
N LEU A 14 9.47 6.06 -26.21
CA LEU A 14 10.51 5.35 -25.48
C LEU A 14 11.45 4.67 -26.47
N GLY A 15 12.69 5.16 -26.54
CA GLY A 15 13.74 4.61 -27.39
C GLY A 15 14.46 3.42 -26.76
N GLY A 16 15.55 2.98 -27.39
CA GLY A 16 16.38 1.86 -26.89
C GLY A 16 17.22 2.17 -25.63
N SER A 17 17.19 3.40 -25.12
CA SER A 17 17.85 3.78 -23.87
C SER A 17 16.83 4.10 -22.80
N PRO A 18 17.11 3.74 -21.52
CA PRO A 18 16.20 4.06 -20.40
C PRO A 18 15.97 5.57 -20.28
N ARG A 19 14.71 5.97 -20.12
CA ARG A 19 14.29 7.37 -19.94
C ARG A 19 14.00 7.62 -18.46
N ALA A 20 14.66 8.62 -17.87
CA ALA A 20 14.32 9.09 -16.54
C ALA A 20 13.02 9.91 -16.58
N LEU A 21 12.16 9.70 -15.61
CA LEU A 21 10.90 10.40 -15.40
C LEU A 21 10.75 10.71 -13.91
N ALA A 22 10.58 11.99 -13.57
CA ALA A 22 10.21 12.45 -12.23
C ALA A 22 8.79 13.00 -12.30
N ILE A 23 7.94 12.59 -11.37
CA ILE A 23 6.55 13.02 -11.27
C ILE A 23 6.23 13.44 -9.85
N GLU A 24 5.36 14.42 -9.70
CA GLU A 24 4.89 14.93 -8.42
C GLU A 24 3.38 15.21 -8.53
N ALA A 25 2.64 14.86 -7.48
CA ALA A 25 1.21 15.11 -7.42
C ALA A 25 0.93 16.54 -6.92
N GLY A 26 0.11 17.26 -7.67
CA GLY A 26 -0.40 18.57 -7.28
C GLY A 26 -1.39 18.48 -6.10
N GLU A 27 -1.74 19.63 -5.52
CA GLU A 27 -2.62 19.71 -4.35
C GLU A 27 -3.99 19.06 -4.59
N GLU A 28 -4.63 19.36 -5.74
CA GLU A 28 -5.93 18.78 -6.09
C GLU A 28 -5.86 17.27 -6.33
N GLU A 29 -4.77 16.79 -6.94
CA GLU A 29 -4.51 15.36 -7.18
C GLU A 29 -4.35 14.64 -5.83
N ARG A 30 -3.53 15.18 -4.93
CA ARG A 30 -3.35 14.63 -3.58
C ARG A 30 -4.65 14.58 -2.79
N ALA A 31 -5.44 15.66 -2.83
CA ALA A 31 -6.75 15.69 -2.15
C ALA A 31 -7.73 14.64 -2.70
N THR A 32 -7.68 14.37 -3.99
CA THR A 32 -8.56 13.38 -4.64
C THR A 32 -8.09 11.96 -4.36
N LEU A 33 -6.77 11.71 -4.41
CA LEU A 33 -6.18 10.43 -4.02
C LEU A 33 -6.41 10.11 -2.53
N ALA A 34 -6.31 11.11 -1.64
CA ALA A 34 -6.59 10.92 -0.22
C ALA A 34 -8.03 10.41 0.00
N ARG A 35 -9.01 10.97 -0.71
CA ARG A 35 -10.40 10.48 -0.68
C ARG A 35 -10.53 9.06 -1.25
N ARG A 36 -9.85 8.76 -2.35
CA ARG A 36 -9.87 7.43 -2.98
C ARG A 36 -9.33 6.36 -2.03
N PHE A 37 -8.25 6.66 -1.30
CA PHE A 37 -7.59 5.71 -0.39
C PHE A 37 -8.09 5.77 1.05
N GLY A 38 -9.08 6.62 1.36
CA GLY A 38 -9.60 6.78 2.72
C GLY A 38 -8.60 7.37 3.70
N LEU A 39 -7.66 8.19 3.22
CA LEU A 39 -6.68 8.89 4.03
C LEU A 39 -7.22 10.21 4.55
N VAL A 40 -6.74 10.66 5.68
CA VAL A 40 -7.01 12.01 6.20
C VAL A 40 -6.39 13.06 5.30
N ALA A 41 -5.12 12.83 4.87
CA ALA A 41 -4.41 13.70 3.93
C ALA A 41 -3.26 12.96 3.23
N ILE A 42 -2.84 13.50 2.09
CA ILE A 42 -1.54 13.24 1.45
C ILE A 42 -0.84 14.59 1.36
N ASP A 43 0.18 14.80 2.18
CA ASP A 43 0.92 16.07 2.22
C ASP A 43 1.94 16.17 1.09
N ALA A 44 2.55 15.04 0.72
CA ALA A 44 3.47 14.93 -0.41
C ALA A 44 3.32 13.57 -1.11
N LEU A 45 3.47 13.57 -2.44
CA LEU A 45 3.55 12.35 -3.25
C LEU A 45 4.40 12.63 -4.48
N SER A 46 5.49 11.89 -4.63
CA SER A 46 6.40 11.97 -5.78
C SER A 46 6.96 10.60 -6.12
N ALA A 47 7.36 10.42 -7.37
CA ALA A 47 8.09 9.24 -7.80
C ALA A 47 9.18 9.61 -8.82
N ASP A 48 10.36 9.03 -8.61
CA ASP A 48 11.48 9.08 -9.55
C ASP A 48 11.65 7.70 -10.15
N MET A 49 11.53 7.57 -11.46
CA MET A 49 11.59 6.27 -12.12
C MET A 49 12.40 6.29 -13.43
N ARG A 50 12.79 5.12 -13.87
CA ARG A 50 13.38 4.87 -15.19
C ARG A 50 12.45 3.96 -15.96
N LEU A 51 12.11 4.39 -17.16
CA LEU A 51 11.30 3.64 -18.11
C LEU A 51 12.20 3.00 -19.14
N SER A 52 12.15 1.68 -19.25
CA SER A 52 12.92 0.89 -20.25
C SER A 52 11.93 0.11 -21.09
N ARG A 53 12.09 0.19 -22.43
CA ARG A 53 11.23 -0.52 -23.38
C ARG A 53 11.95 -1.72 -23.96
N ASP A 54 11.27 -2.87 -23.99
CA ASP A 54 11.70 -4.07 -24.70
C ASP A 54 10.51 -4.62 -25.51
N GLY A 55 10.56 -4.42 -26.83
CA GLY A 55 9.44 -4.72 -27.71
C GLY A 55 8.20 -3.90 -27.35
N ASP A 56 7.13 -4.61 -26.95
CA ASP A 56 5.87 -3.99 -26.47
C ASP A 56 5.80 -3.93 -24.94
N ALA A 57 6.78 -4.49 -24.22
CA ALA A 57 6.85 -4.39 -22.79
C ALA A 57 7.58 -3.10 -22.36
N VAL A 58 7.12 -2.48 -21.28
CA VAL A 58 7.79 -1.34 -20.64
C VAL A 58 8.01 -1.64 -19.17
N THR A 59 9.24 -1.56 -18.72
CA THR A 59 9.58 -1.67 -17.29
C THR A 59 9.73 -0.28 -16.71
N ALA A 60 9.01 0.01 -15.64
CA ALA A 60 9.18 1.18 -14.80
C ALA A 60 9.82 0.75 -13.48
N ALA A 61 11.04 1.21 -13.20
CA ALA A 61 11.74 0.92 -11.95
C ALA A 61 12.15 2.23 -11.28
N GLY A 62 11.87 2.36 -9.99
CA GLY A 62 12.12 3.62 -9.31
C GLY A 62 11.85 3.62 -7.82
N THR A 63 11.72 4.82 -7.26
CA THR A 63 11.42 5.06 -5.86
C THR A 63 10.24 6.02 -5.74
N LEU A 64 9.24 5.63 -4.98
CA LEU A 64 8.12 6.45 -4.56
C LEU A 64 8.41 7.05 -3.19
N ARG A 65 8.03 8.31 -2.98
CA ARG A 65 8.07 8.98 -1.68
C ARG A 65 6.73 9.65 -1.42
N ALA A 66 6.20 9.43 -0.23
CA ALA A 66 4.96 10.06 0.19
C ALA A 66 4.99 10.43 1.68
N GLU A 67 4.28 11.50 2.02
CA GLU A 67 3.92 11.86 3.38
C GLU A 67 2.39 11.81 3.46
N VAL A 68 1.87 10.93 4.32
CA VAL A 68 0.43 10.67 4.43
C VAL A 68 -0.03 10.77 5.87
N ILE A 69 -1.31 11.05 6.06
CA ILE A 69 -1.98 10.99 7.36
C ILE A 69 -3.11 9.98 7.25
N GLN A 70 -2.97 8.85 7.96
CA GLN A 70 -4.00 7.82 8.08
C GLN A 70 -4.87 8.06 9.30
N SER A 71 -6.04 7.43 9.38
CA SER A 71 -6.87 7.42 10.58
C SER A 71 -6.56 6.19 11.40
N CYS A 72 -6.34 6.36 12.71
CA CYS A 72 -6.13 5.24 13.63
C CYS A 72 -7.37 4.35 13.67
N VAL A 73 -7.19 3.03 13.46
CA VAL A 73 -8.30 2.06 13.44
C VAL A 73 -9.02 1.91 14.80
N ALA A 74 -8.42 2.38 15.88
CA ALA A 74 -8.97 2.26 17.23
C ALA A 74 -9.56 3.56 17.79
N THR A 75 -9.08 4.72 17.31
CA THR A 75 -9.39 6.02 17.96
C THR A 75 -9.77 7.13 16.99
N ASP A 76 -9.70 6.86 15.68
CA ASP A 76 -9.81 7.87 14.61
C ASP A 76 -8.78 9.01 14.69
N ALA A 77 -7.81 8.92 15.59
CA ALA A 77 -6.75 9.92 15.71
C ALA A 77 -5.84 9.90 14.46
N PRO A 78 -5.31 11.05 14.03
CA PRO A 78 -4.42 11.12 12.88
C PRO A 78 -3.10 10.40 13.16
N VAL A 79 -2.68 9.57 12.20
CA VAL A 79 -1.41 8.81 12.24
C VAL A 79 -0.57 9.25 11.03
N PRO A 80 0.40 10.17 11.22
CA PRO A 80 1.30 10.56 10.15
C PRO A 80 2.29 9.44 9.83
N ALA A 81 2.52 9.21 8.54
CA ALA A 81 3.49 8.23 8.05
C ALA A 81 4.30 8.81 6.90
N ARG A 82 5.58 8.44 6.84
CA ARG A 82 6.47 8.68 5.70
C ARG A 82 6.75 7.37 5.03
N ILE A 83 6.57 7.35 3.72
CA ILE A 83 6.73 6.20 2.87
C ILE A 83 7.87 6.48 1.90
N GLU A 84 8.81 5.57 1.83
CA GLU A 84 9.82 5.51 0.77
C GLU A 84 9.88 4.06 0.31
N GLU A 85 9.40 3.81 -0.91
CA GLU A 85 9.26 2.46 -1.47
C GLU A 85 9.93 2.37 -2.82
N THR A 86 10.70 1.29 -3.03
CA THR A 86 11.26 0.96 -4.33
C THR A 86 10.31 0.02 -5.06
N PHE A 87 10.04 0.31 -6.31
CA PHE A 87 9.12 -0.49 -7.12
C PHE A 87 9.71 -0.86 -8.47
N THR A 88 9.20 -1.96 -9.01
CA THR A 88 9.46 -2.37 -10.40
C THR A 88 8.16 -2.91 -10.98
N ILE A 89 7.60 -2.18 -11.94
CA ILE A 89 6.33 -2.50 -12.61
C ILE A 89 6.62 -2.86 -14.05
N LEU A 90 6.05 -3.97 -14.51
CA LEU A 90 6.10 -4.41 -15.90
C LEU A 90 4.78 -4.12 -16.59
N PHE A 91 4.76 -3.15 -17.48
CA PHE A 91 3.61 -2.88 -18.35
C PHE A 91 3.64 -3.80 -19.57
N ARG A 92 2.53 -4.49 -19.84
CA ARG A 92 2.34 -5.35 -21.00
C ARG A 92 1.07 -4.97 -21.76
N PRO A 93 1.03 -5.18 -23.09
CA PRO A 93 -0.21 -5.00 -23.82
C PRO A 93 -1.26 -6.00 -23.33
N GLN A 94 -2.53 -5.55 -23.33
CA GLN A 94 -3.64 -6.44 -23.03
C GLN A 94 -3.62 -7.62 -24.00
N PRO A 95 -3.70 -8.88 -23.53
CA PRO A 95 -3.79 -10.04 -24.41
C PRO A 95 -5.01 -9.95 -25.32
N ALA A 96 -4.83 -10.23 -26.61
CA ALA A 96 -5.92 -10.19 -27.60
C ALA A 96 -6.92 -11.36 -27.49
N GLY A 97 -6.69 -12.31 -26.56
CA GLY A 97 -7.53 -13.47 -26.27
C GLY A 97 -8.18 -13.35 -24.89
N GLY A 98 -9.39 -13.87 -24.74
CA GLY A 98 -10.12 -13.83 -23.48
C GLY A 98 -9.40 -14.57 -22.35
N ALA A 99 -9.97 -14.49 -21.16
CA ALA A 99 -9.48 -14.88 -19.84
C ALA A 99 -8.92 -16.32 -19.62
N ASP A 100 -8.70 -17.10 -20.66
CA ASP A 100 -8.27 -18.50 -20.58
C ASP A 100 -6.78 -18.74 -20.91
N ASP A 101 -6.02 -17.69 -21.28
CA ASP A 101 -4.56 -17.82 -21.31
C ASP A 101 -4.02 -17.64 -19.89
N GLU A 102 -3.83 -18.76 -19.18
CA GLU A 102 -3.03 -18.80 -17.95
C GLU A 102 -1.63 -18.29 -18.29
N ILE A 103 -1.39 -17.02 -18.00
CA ILE A 103 -0.03 -16.47 -18.04
C ILE A 103 0.66 -17.07 -16.82
N GLU A 104 1.50 -18.07 -17.03
CA GLU A 104 2.47 -18.48 -16.00
C GLU A 104 3.31 -17.24 -15.65
N LEU A 105 2.97 -16.60 -14.56
CA LEU A 105 3.80 -15.57 -13.93
C LEU A 105 5.06 -16.31 -13.47
N GLY A 106 6.14 -16.17 -14.22
CA GLY A 106 7.44 -16.66 -13.80
C GLY A 106 7.78 -16.05 -12.43
N GLU A 107 8.55 -16.77 -11.62
CA GLU A 107 8.95 -16.49 -10.23
C GLU A 107 9.65 -15.12 -9.98
N SER A 108 9.58 -14.15 -10.87
CA SER A 108 10.04 -12.79 -10.62
C SER A 108 8.85 -11.97 -10.12
N GLU A 109 8.89 -11.54 -8.87
CA GLU A 109 7.99 -10.63 -8.16
C GLU A 109 7.85 -9.24 -8.82
N LEU A 110 7.52 -9.21 -10.11
CA LEU A 110 7.25 -7.98 -10.83
C LEU A 110 5.74 -7.76 -10.89
N ASP A 111 5.29 -6.63 -10.40
CA ASP A 111 3.90 -6.21 -10.59
C ASP A 111 3.65 -5.99 -12.08
N VAL A 112 2.71 -6.75 -12.64
CA VAL A 112 2.33 -6.66 -14.05
C VAL A 112 1.08 -5.83 -14.20
N VAL A 113 1.17 -4.74 -14.96
CA VAL A 113 0.04 -3.87 -15.32
C VAL A 113 -0.22 -3.99 -16.81
N PHE A 114 -1.46 -4.32 -17.18
CA PHE A 114 -1.85 -4.36 -18.57
C PHE A 114 -2.26 -2.98 -19.06
N TYR A 115 -1.79 -2.62 -20.25
CA TYR A 115 -2.17 -1.37 -20.91
C TYR A 115 -2.94 -1.64 -22.21
N ASP A 116 -3.82 -0.71 -22.58
CA ASP A 116 -4.53 -0.70 -23.84
C ASP A 116 -4.06 0.48 -24.70
N GLY A 117 -3.92 0.24 -26.02
CA GLY A 117 -3.45 1.25 -26.95
C GLY A 117 -1.93 1.48 -26.93
N ALA A 118 -1.50 2.73 -26.95
CA ALA A 118 -0.10 3.12 -27.13
C ALA A 118 0.48 3.91 -25.93
N THR A 119 -0.16 3.85 -24.77
CA THR A 119 0.14 4.74 -23.64
C THR A 119 0.09 3.96 -22.33
N ILE A 120 1.09 4.16 -21.48
CA ILE A 120 1.07 3.74 -20.07
C ILE A 120 0.82 4.96 -19.19
N ASP A 121 0.23 4.79 -18.02
CA ASP A 121 0.04 5.87 -17.04
C ASP A 121 0.98 5.68 -15.85
N ALA A 122 2.07 6.46 -15.84
CA ALA A 122 3.08 6.42 -14.78
C ALA A 122 2.56 7.00 -13.45
N GLY A 123 1.61 7.92 -13.51
CA GLY A 123 1.00 8.51 -12.32
C GLY A 123 0.06 7.55 -11.63
N GLU A 124 -0.81 6.87 -12.38
CA GLU A 124 -1.69 5.84 -11.82
C GLU A 124 -0.88 4.69 -11.20
N ALA A 125 0.18 4.23 -11.89
CA ALA A 125 1.06 3.21 -11.34
C ALA A 125 1.71 3.63 -10.01
N ALA A 126 2.14 4.90 -9.89
CA ALA A 126 2.64 5.42 -8.63
C ALA A 126 1.55 5.50 -7.55
N ALA A 127 0.32 5.86 -7.90
CA ALA A 127 -0.81 5.89 -6.98
C ALA A 127 -1.17 4.48 -6.48
N GLU A 128 -1.17 3.47 -7.36
CA GLU A 128 -1.38 2.07 -6.98
C GLU A 128 -0.27 1.56 -6.05
N THR A 129 1.00 1.85 -6.37
CA THR A 129 2.15 1.53 -5.49
C THR A 129 1.97 2.14 -4.11
N LEU A 130 1.56 3.43 -4.02
CA LEU A 130 1.27 4.05 -2.72
C LEU A 130 0.21 3.25 -1.97
N SER A 131 -0.90 2.90 -2.62
CA SER A 131 -2.02 2.23 -1.95
C SER A 131 -1.64 0.86 -1.38
N LEU A 132 -0.73 0.14 -2.04
CA LEU A 132 -0.24 -1.17 -1.60
C LEU A 132 0.76 -1.09 -0.43
N THR A 133 1.42 0.06 -0.25
CA THR A 133 2.39 0.28 0.83
C THR A 133 1.80 0.90 2.10
N LEU A 134 0.53 1.33 2.06
CA LEU A 134 -0.15 1.86 3.23
C LEU A 134 -0.29 0.78 4.32
N ASP A 135 -0.10 1.18 5.59
CA ASP A 135 -0.41 0.30 6.71
C ASP A 135 -1.93 0.02 6.72
N PRO A 136 -2.37 -1.25 6.58
CA PRO A 136 -3.80 -1.58 6.61
C PRO A 136 -4.43 -1.41 7.99
N TRP A 137 -3.63 -1.31 9.07
CA TRP A 137 -4.08 -1.21 10.45
C TRP A 137 -3.36 -0.11 11.22
N PRO A 138 -3.41 1.17 10.76
CA PRO A 138 -2.67 2.25 11.38
C PRO A 138 -3.13 2.48 12.82
N ARG A 139 -2.19 2.59 13.75
CA ARG A 139 -2.47 2.78 15.18
C ARG A 139 -1.72 3.99 15.72
N SER A 140 -2.44 4.86 16.41
CA SER A 140 -1.84 5.96 17.16
C SER A 140 -1.12 5.45 18.41
N ALA A 141 -0.20 6.25 18.94
CA ALA A 141 0.52 5.90 20.18
C ALA A 141 -0.42 5.62 21.36
N ASP A 142 -1.59 6.25 21.38
CA ASP A 142 -2.58 6.13 22.46
C ASP A 142 -3.62 5.03 22.20
N ALA A 143 -3.56 4.31 21.07
CA ALA A 143 -4.55 3.32 20.69
C ALA A 143 -4.77 2.23 21.76
N ASP A 144 -3.69 1.68 22.32
CA ASP A 144 -3.78 0.64 23.34
C ASP A 144 -4.38 1.15 24.65
N ALA A 145 -4.06 2.38 25.04
CA ALA A 145 -4.63 3.00 26.22
C ALA A 145 -6.15 3.25 26.04
N ALA A 146 -6.55 3.71 24.86
CA ALA A 146 -7.96 3.94 24.53
C ALA A 146 -8.75 2.63 24.51
N LEU A 147 -8.20 1.56 23.93
CA LEU A 147 -8.84 0.24 23.91
C LEU A 147 -9.02 -0.32 25.33
N ARG A 148 -8.01 -0.20 26.21
CA ARG A 148 -8.13 -0.61 27.62
C ARG A 148 -9.17 0.21 28.36
N ALA A 149 -9.22 1.52 28.13
CA ALA A 149 -10.23 2.39 28.73
C ALA A 149 -11.65 2.01 28.29
N ALA A 150 -11.82 1.52 27.06
CA ALA A 150 -13.07 0.99 26.52
C ALA A 150 -13.38 -0.45 27.00
N GLY A 151 -12.52 -1.05 27.85
CA GLY A 151 -12.70 -2.42 28.35
C GLY A 151 -12.27 -3.51 27.37
N ILE A 152 -11.61 -3.15 26.26
CA ILE A 152 -11.08 -4.11 25.29
C ILE A 152 -9.69 -4.51 25.75
N ARG A 153 -9.50 -5.83 25.92
CA ARG A 153 -8.25 -6.44 26.39
C ARG A 153 -7.45 -6.99 25.22
N SER A 154 -6.12 -7.02 25.35
CA SER A 154 -5.29 -7.77 24.42
C SER A 154 -5.51 -9.27 24.59
N GLU A 155 -5.15 -10.06 23.57
CA GLU A 155 -5.24 -11.52 23.64
C GLU A 155 -4.40 -12.09 24.80
N GLU A 156 -3.24 -11.50 25.04
CA GLU A 156 -2.36 -11.89 26.16
C GLU A 156 -3.01 -11.60 27.53
N GLU A 157 -3.64 -10.43 27.68
CA GLU A 157 -4.36 -10.07 28.90
C GLU A 157 -5.57 -10.98 29.14
N ALA A 158 -6.31 -11.29 28.07
CA ALA A 158 -7.45 -12.20 28.14
C ALA A 158 -7.03 -13.62 28.51
N ARG A 159 -5.97 -14.15 27.90
CA ARG A 159 -5.39 -15.46 28.25
C ARG A 159 -4.89 -15.51 29.69
N ALA A 160 -4.15 -14.48 30.11
CA ALA A 160 -3.63 -14.42 31.50
C ALA A 160 -4.77 -14.42 32.53
N GLU A 161 -5.87 -13.75 32.23
CA GLU A 161 -7.04 -13.74 33.11
C GLU A 161 -7.79 -15.09 33.11
N GLU A 162 -7.94 -15.70 31.93
CA GLU A 162 -8.53 -17.04 31.83
C GLU A 162 -7.71 -18.07 32.61
N GLU A 163 -6.37 -18.02 32.49
CA GLU A 163 -5.48 -18.89 33.27
C GLU A 163 -5.60 -18.63 34.77
N ARG A 164 -5.67 -17.37 35.20
CA ARG A 164 -5.90 -17.03 36.63
C ARG A 164 -7.26 -17.54 37.12
N ALA A 165 -8.30 -17.35 36.31
CA ALA A 165 -9.64 -17.82 36.62
C ALA A 165 -9.68 -19.36 36.69
N LYS A 166 -9.00 -20.04 35.78
CA LYS A 166 -8.87 -21.50 35.75
C LYS A 166 -8.06 -22.01 36.97
N ALA A 167 -6.98 -21.34 37.33
CA ALA A 167 -6.19 -21.65 38.51
C ALA A 167 -6.98 -21.43 39.79
N ALA A 168 -7.78 -20.37 39.91
CA ALA A 168 -8.65 -20.10 41.07
C ALA A 168 -9.79 -21.11 41.22
N ARG A 169 -10.30 -21.67 40.11
CA ARG A 169 -11.36 -22.74 40.13
C ARG A 169 -10.79 -24.15 40.33
N SER A 170 -9.47 -24.30 40.33
CA SER A 170 -8.83 -25.59 40.51
C SER A 170 -9.13 -26.14 41.95
N PRO A 171 -9.58 -27.40 42.13
CA PRO A 171 -9.76 -28.02 43.44
C PRO A 171 -8.46 -28.05 44.27
N PHE A 172 -7.32 -27.87 43.61
CA PHE A 172 -5.98 -27.87 44.23
C PHE A 172 -5.44 -26.47 44.52
N ALA A 173 -6.23 -25.41 44.32
CA ALA A 173 -5.81 -24.03 44.56
C ALA A 173 -5.35 -23.77 46.01
N THR A 174 -5.92 -24.51 46.96
CA THR A 174 -5.58 -24.43 48.39
C THR A 174 -4.31 -25.18 48.78
N LEU A 175 -3.77 -26.07 47.96
CA LEU A 175 -2.54 -26.83 48.22
C LEU A 175 -1.26 -26.10 47.79
N ARG A 176 -1.38 -24.95 47.12
CA ARG A 176 -0.25 -24.08 46.70
C ARG A 176 0.02 -22.98 47.73
N LYS A 177 0.33 -23.37 48.99
CA LYS A 177 0.93 -22.45 49.97
C LYS A 177 2.40 -22.80 50.14
N PRO A 178 3.29 -21.77 50.11
CA PRO A 178 4.74 -22.00 50.37
C PRO A 178 5.00 -22.51 51.76
#